data_73de67a222188f7cd8d7b42b5500b7a6
#
_entry.id   73de67a222188f7cd8d7b42b5500b7a6
#
_cell.length_a   1.000
_cell.length_b   1.000
_cell.length_c   1.000
_cell.angle_alpha   90.00
_cell.angle_beta   90.00
_cell.angle_gamma   90.00
#
_symmetry.space_group_name_H-M   'P 1'
#
loop_
_entity.id
_entity.type
_entity.pdbx_description
1 polymer ?
#
loop_
_entity_poly.entity_id
_entity_poly.type
_entity_poly.pdbx_seq_one_letter_code
_entity_poly.pdbx_strand_id
1 'polypeptide(L)'
;MHKKSVCLVGFGSIGLTHLRHLSGYFHDFIIIDRNIEVSKRIEQVLGKRKFIFASDINEISPGKNISHAVISNWGPSHYETLCTLIDFGVKRFIIEKPITDSIAELVKIKKLRNQLSLQIFINFQWSYSSLFRSLEITRNKFKLGEMVSINVTGGAKCIATNGIHYLDLSNKLFNENPIKTFSDLYNSRLNPRQSDFLFLGGSATWVYSKNKYLNINFSNGSRISSRMEIIFEFGVAVIEGDALSIIYINKTSLDDYKSPTKTFYPSKTAFSGRAFTYSDGTDGLNKIHAKFSSNQILKDNFNESYNSTLDFFATLISSHKGSSVDLPLRLPRYSKFYFKKWNIS
;
A
#
# COMPACT_ATOMS: atom_id res chain seq x y z
N MET A 1 6.29 -34.19 -6.79
CA MET A 1 6.04 -32.78 -6.46
C MET A 1 4.77 -32.33 -7.14
N HIS A 2 3.72 -31.97 -6.41
CA HIS A 2 2.53 -31.38 -7.02
C HIS A 2 2.91 -30.08 -7.72
N LYS A 3 2.54 -29.95 -8.99
CA LYS A 3 2.73 -28.70 -9.75
C LYS A 3 1.94 -27.60 -9.06
N LYS A 4 2.60 -26.50 -8.70
CA LYS A 4 1.95 -25.34 -8.11
C LYS A 4 1.16 -24.60 -9.18
N SER A 5 -0.13 -24.37 -8.90
CA SER A 5 -1.02 -23.55 -9.72
C SER A 5 -1.31 -22.21 -9.03
N VAL A 6 -1.49 -21.17 -9.83
CA VAL A 6 -1.89 -19.85 -9.37
C VAL A 6 -3.06 -19.30 -10.18
N CYS A 7 -4.05 -18.79 -9.49
CA CYS A 7 -5.18 -18.08 -10.09
C CYS A 7 -4.96 -16.57 -9.93
N LEU A 8 -5.05 -15.79 -11.03
CA LEU A 8 -5.04 -14.33 -11.01
C LEU A 8 -6.40 -13.82 -11.41
N VAL A 9 -7.03 -13.04 -10.54
CA VAL A 9 -8.33 -12.41 -10.79
C VAL A 9 -8.14 -10.91 -10.97
N GLY A 10 -8.54 -10.38 -12.15
CA GLY A 10 -8.26 -9.01 -12.58
C GLY A 10 -6.91 -8.89 -13.28
N PHE A 11 -6.95 -8.61 -14.58
CA PHE A 11 -5.74 -8.56 -15.42
C PHE A 11 -5.51 -7.17 -16.03
N GLY A 12 -5.68 -6.13 -15.21
CA GLY A 12 -5.23 -4.78 -15.53
C GLY A 12 -3.70 -4.67 -15.53
N SER A 13 -3.16 -3.46 -15.44
CA SER A 13 -1.71 -3.22 -15.39
C SER A 13 -1.02 -3.94 -14.23
N ILE A 14 -1.66 -3.97 -13.05
CA ILE A 14 -1.09 -4.60 -11.87
C ILE A 14 -1.17 -6.13 -11.94
N GLY A 15 -2.27 -6.69 -12.47
CA GLY A 15 -2.39 -8.13 -12.71
C GLY A 15 -1.31 -8.63 -13.69
N LEU A 16 -1.03 -7.87 -14.75
CA LEU A 16 0.07 -8.14 -15.67
C LEU A 16 1.43 -8.12 -14.97
N THR A 17 1.63 -7.17 -14.05
CA THR A 17 2.85 -7.09 -13.24
C THR A 17 2.98 -8.31 -12.35
N HIS A 18 1.92 -8.73 -11.66
CA HIS A 18 1.92 -9.97 -10.88
C HIS A 18 2.27 -11.18 -11.73
N LEU A 19 1.67 -11.33 -12.93
CA LEU A 19 1.95 -12.45 -13.80
C LEU A 19 3.43 -12.52 -14.20
N ARG A 20 4.03 -11.39 -14.59
CA ARG A 20 5.46 -11.31 -14.94
C ARG A 20 6.35 -11.84 -13.84
N HIS A 21 6.10 -11.42 -12.59
CA HIS A 21 6.91 -11.86 -11.45
C HIS A 21 6.63 -13.32 -11.07
N LEU A 22 5.37 -13.77 -11.13
CA LEU A 22 4.98 -15.12 -10.72
C LEU A 22 5.32 -16.17 -11.77
N SER A 23 5.55 -15.77 -13.02
CA SER A 23 5.90 -16.69 -14.10
C SER A 23 7.16 -17.53 -13.82
N GLY A 24 8.07 -17.06 -12.97
CA GLY A 24 9.25 -17.81 -12.51
C GLY A 24 8.98 -18.84 -11.40
N TYR A 25 7.82 -18.78 -10.72
CA TYR A 25 7.52 -19.60 -9.54
C TYR A 25 6.44 -20.67 -9.77
N PHE A 26 5.56 -20.47 -10.76
CA PHE A 26 4.41 -21.34 -11.03
C PHE A 26 4.49 -21.93 -12.42
N HIS A 27 3.85 -23.08 -12.61
CA HIS A 27 3.78 -23.77 -13.90
C HIS A 27 2.39 -23.67 -14.53
N ASP A 28 1.35 -23.74 -13.71
CA ASP A 28 -0.03 -23.72 -14.16
C ASP A 28 -0.69 -22.39 -13.77
N PHE A 29 -1.27 -21.72 -14.75
CA PHE A 29 -1.88 -20.40 -14.60
C PHE A 29 -3.37 -20.47 -14.94
N ILE A 30 -4.18 -19.84 -14.10
CA ILE A 30 -5.59 -19.58 -14.35
C ILE A 30 -5.76 -18.08 -14.28
N ILE A 31 -6.24 -17.46 -15.34
CA ILE A 31 -6.42 -16.01 -15.44
C ILE A 31 -7.89 -15.72 -15.63
N ILE A 32 -8.42 -14.85 -14.78
CA ILE A 32 -9.84 -14.47 -14.79
C ILE A 32 -9.92 -12.97 -15.02
N ASP A 33 -10.51 -12.57 -16.14
CA ASP A 33 -10.77 -11.16 -16.47
C ASP A 33 -11.95 -11.06 -17.43
N ARG A 34 -12.83 -10.09 -17.19
CA ARG A 34 -13.99 -9.83 -18.09
C ARG A 34 -13.60 -9.37 -19.48
N ASN A 35 -12.41 -8.79 -19.63
CA ASN A 35 -11.91 -8.31 -20.92
C ASN A 35 -11.07 -9.40 -21.61
N ILE A 36 -11.64 -10.03 -22.63
CA ILE A 36 -10.99 -11.08 -23.40
C ILE A 36 -9.73 -10.60 -24.16
N GLU A 37 -9.62 -9.31 -24.45
CA GLU A 37 -8.48 -8.73 -25.16
C GLU A 37 -7.16 -8.82 -24.36
N VAL A 38 -7.24 -9.10 -23.05
CA VAL A 38 -6.05 -9.28 -22.21
C VAL A 38 -5.30 -10.58 -22.55
N SER A 39 -5.93 -11.55 -23.21
CA SER A 39 -5.32 -12.84 -23.59
C SER A 39 -4.00 -12.69 -24.35
N LYS A 40 -3.94 -11.74 -25.29
CA LYS A 40 -2.71 -11.42 -26.04
C LYS A 40 -1.55 -11.00 -25.13
N ARG A 41 -1.82 -10.25 -24.07
CA ARG A 41 -0.80 -9.83 -23.09
C ARG A 41 -0.34 -10.99 -22.22
N ILE A 42 -1.23 -11.93 -21.92
CA ILE A 42 -0.90 -13.15 -21.18
C ILE A 42 0.07 -14.01 -22.00
N GLU A 43 -0.24 -14.21 -23.27
CA GLU A 43 0.62 -14.97 -24.22
C GLU A 43 2.01 -14.36 -24.34
N GLN A 44 2.11 -13.03 -24.39
CA GLN A 44 3.41 -12.34 -24.43
C GLN A 44 4.28 -12.63 -23.19
N VAL A 45 3.68 -12.83 -22.01
CA VAL A 45 4.41 -13.12 -20.78
C VAL A 45 4.70 -14.60 -20.62
N LEU A 46 3.73 -15.46 -20.89
CA LEU A 46 3.83 -16.90 -20.67
C LEU A 46 4.48 -17.65 -21.84
N GLY A 47 4.50 -17.06 -23.05
CA GLY A 47 5.00 -17.69 -24.27
C GLY A 47 4.21 -18.96 -24.59
N LYS A 48 4.93 -20.09 -24.76
CA LYS A 48 4.33 -21.39 -25.07
C LYS A 48 3.72 -22.13 -23.87
N ARG A 49 3.71 -21.52 -22.66
CA ARG A 49 3.11 -22.14 -21.48
C ARG A 49 1.59 -22.18 -21.61
N LYS A 50 1.01 -23.30 -21.21
CA LYS A 50 -0.45 -23.44 -21.18
C LYS A 50 -1.03 -22.64 -20.00
N PHE A 51 -2.12 -21.95 -20.24
CA PHE A 51 -2.91 -21.29 -19.21
C PHE A 51 -4.41 -21.52 -19.50
N ILE A 52 -5.22 -21.34 -18.47
CA ILE A 52 -6.67 -21.30 -18.59
C ILE A 52 -7.08 -19.84 -18.50
N PHE A 53 -7.86 -19.37 -19.45
CA PHE A 53 -8.50 -18.06 -19.40
C PHE A 53 -10.02 -18.25 -19.23
N ALA A 54 -10.61 -17.47 -18.36
CA ALA A 54 -12.05 -17.42 -18.13
C ALA A 54 -12.51 -15.97 -17.94
N SER A 55 -13.73 -15.66 -18.32
CA SER A 55 -14.32 -14.34 -18.12
C SER A 55 -14.88 -14.18 -16.69
N ASP A 56 -15.27 -15.30 -16.09
CA ASP A 56 -15.77 -15.38 -14.72
C ASP A 56 -15.19 -16.60 -14.00
N ILE A 57 -15.04 -16.47 -12.68
CA ILE A 57 -14.49 -17.54 -11.83
C ILE A 57 -15.38 -18.80 -11.84
N ASN A 58 -16.68 -18.65 -12.03
CA ASN A 58 -17.65 -19.76 -12.08
C ASN A 58 -17.52 -20.62 -13.34
N GLU A 59 -16.78 -20.15 -14.36
CA GLU A 59 -16.45 -20.96 -15.55
C GLU A 59 -15.33 -21.97 -15.27
N ILE A 60 -14.65 -21.85 -14.13
CA ILE A 60 -13.61 -22.80 -13.74
C ILE A 60 -14.24 -24.08 -13.23
N SER A 61 -13.86 -25.21 -13.84
CA SER A 61 -14.41 -26.51 -13.45
C SER A 61 -14.19 -26.79 -11.98
N PRO A 62 -15.24 -27.25 -11.27
CA PRO A 62 -15.12 -27.75 -9.89
C PRO A 62 -14.04 -28.86 -9.80
N GLY A 63 -13.27 -28.85 -8.72
CA GLY A 63 -12.17 -29.81 -8.53
C GLY A 63 -10.83 -29.40 -9.14
N LYS A 64 -10.74 -28.24 -9.79
CA LYS A 64 -9.44 -27.69 -10.20
C LYS A 64 -8.62 -27.35 -8.95
N ASN A 65 -7.46 -27.98 -8.82
CA ASN A 65 -6.57 -27.71 -7.68
C ASN A 65 -5.88 -26.37 -7.85
N ILE A 66 -6.37 -25.34 -7.15
CA ILE A 66 -5.79 -24.00 -7.13
C ILE A 66 -5.04 -23.82 -5.81
N SER A 67 -3.73 -23.80 -5.85
CA SER A 67 -2.92 -23.73 -4.62
C SER A 67 -2.75 -22.29 -4.09
N HIS A 68 -2.75 -21.31 -4.99
CA HIS A 68 -2.49 -19.89 -4.69
C HIS A 68 -3.40 -19.00 -5.52
N ALA A 69 -3.74 -17.81 -5.00
CA ALA A 69 -4.48 -16.84 -5.78
C ALA A 69 -3.97 -15.40 -5.58
N VAL A 70 -4.11 -14.59 -6.63
CA VAL A 70 -3.87 -13.15 -6.61
C VAL A 70 -5.17 -12.46 -6.95
N ILE A 71 -5.62 -11.56 -6.07
CA ILE A 71 -6.82 -10.75 -6.23
C ILE A 71 -6.38 -9.34 -6.58
N SER A 72 -6.52 -8.96 -7.84
CA SER A 72 -6.10 -7.68 -8.42
C SER A 72 -7.17 -7.03 -9.28
N ASN A 73 -8.42 -7.44 -9.11
CA ASN A 73 -9.61 -6.78 -9.63
C ASN A 73 -9.92 -5.49 -8.83
N TRP A 74 -11.11 -4.98 -8.88
CA TRP A 74 -11.48 -3.75 -8.18
C TRP A 74 -11.67 -3.98 -6.68
N GLY A 75 -11.21 -3.03 -5.86
CA GLY A 75 -11.32 -3.06 -4.40
C GLY A 75 -12.70 -3.47 -3.84
N PRO A 76 -13.83 -2.92 -4.37
CA PRO A 76 -15.18 -3.33 -3.98
C PRO A 76 -15.50 -4.81 -4.19
N SER A 77 -14.81 -5.49 -5.11
CA SER A 77 -15.03 -6.91 -5.42
C SER A 77 -14.07 -7.86 -4.68
N HIS A 78 -13.08 -7.34 -3.96
CA HIS A 78 -12.05 -8.17 -3.33
C HIS A 78 -12.63 -9.18 -2.34
N TYR A 79 -13.59 -8.77 -1.49
CA TYR A 79 -14.18 -9.65 -0.49
C TYR A 79 -14.93 -10.81 -1.13
N GLU A 80 -15.78 -10.53 -2.11
CA GLU A 80 -16.56 -11.55 -2.83
C GLU A 80 -15.64 -12.52 -3.57
N THR A 81 -14.65 -11.99 -4.31
CA THR A 81 -13.63 -12.79 -5.00
C THR A 81 -12.86 -13.68 -4.03
N LEU A 82 -12.49 -13.16 -2.86
CA LEU A 82 -11.81 -13.95 -1.82
C LEU A 82 -12.68 -15.10 -1.35
N CYS A 83 -13.98 -14.87 -1.05
CA CYS A 83 -14.90 -15.90 -0.61
C CYS A 83 -15.03 -17.02 -1.66
N THR A 84 -15.24 -16.66 -2.93
CA THR A 84 -15.35 -17.64 -4.01
C THR A 84 -14.07 -18.48 -4.14
N LEU A 85 -12.88 -17.86 -4.07
CA LEU A 85 -11.62 -18.61 -4.14
C LEU A 85 -11.39 -19.51 -2.91
N ILE A 86 -11.88 -19.14 -1.73
CA ILE A 86 -11.88 -20.01 -0.55
C ILE A 86 -12.72 -21.26 -0.79
N ASP A 87 -13.88 -21.13 -1.44
CA ASP A 87 -14.76 -22.26 -1.79
C ASP A 87 -14.07 -23.22 -2.78
N PHE A 88 -13.17 -22.72 -3.63
CA PHE A 88 -12.25 -23.55 -4.45
C PHE A 88 -11.09 -24.18 -3.65
N GLY A 89 -11.03 -23.98 -2.34
CA GLY A 89 -10.01 -24.55 -1.47
C GLY A 89 -8.68 -23.77 -1.41
N VAL A 90 -8.63 -22.59 -1.98
CA VAL A 90 -7.41 -21.74 -1.94
C VAL A 90 -7.15 -21.26 -0.51
N LYS A 91 -5.91 -21.37 -0.07
CA LYS A 91 -5.49 -20.93 1.27
C LYS A 91 -4.39 -19.87 1.29
N ARG A 92 -3.79 -19.58 0.16
CA ARG A 92 -2.72 -18.57 0.03
C ARG A 92 -3.10 -17.51 -0.96
N PHE A 93 -3.03 -16.26 -0.52
CA PHE A 93 -3.51 -15.11 -1.29
C PHE A 93 -2.49 -13.98 -1.31
N ILE A 94 -2.43 -13.27 -2.45
CA ILE A 94 -2.05 -11.87 -2.52
C ILE A 94 -3.33 -11.09 -2.81
N ILE A 95 -3.60 -10.03 -2.05
CA ILE A 95 -4.72 -9.11 -2.31
C ILE A 95 -4.15 -7.72 -2.56
N GLU A 96 -4.63 -7.07 -3.61
CA GLU A 96 -4.31 -5.69 -3.89
C GLU A 96 -4.92 -4.74 -2.84
N LYS A 97 -4.30 -3.60 -2.71
CA LYS A 97 -4.78 -2.53 -1.81
C LYS A 97 -5.73 -1.56 -2.58
N PRO A 98 -6.74 -1.02 -1.89
CA PRO A 98 -7.14 -1.33 -0.52
C PRO A 98 -7.69 -2.76 -0.38
N ILE A 99 -7.57 -3.36 0.79
CA ILE A 99 -8.01 -4.76 1.02
C ILE A 99 -9.49 -4.94 0.64
N THR A 100 -10.30 -3.93 0.91
CA THR A 100 -11.72 -3.81 0.58
C THR A 100 -12.12 -2.34 0.67
N ASP A 101 -13.32 -2.00 0.24
CA ASP A 101 -13.90 -0.66 0.33
C ASP A 101 -14.88 -0.48 1.50
N SER A 102 -14.96 -1.43 2.43
CA SER A 102 -15.89 -1.37 3.57
C SER A 102 -15.28 -1.96 4.85
N ILE A 103 -15.53 -1.31 5.99
CA ILE A 103 -15.07 -1.78 7.30
C ILE A 103 -15.66 -3.15 7.62
N ALA A 104 -16.94 -3.36 7.31
CA ALA A 104 -17.63 -4.63 7.56
C ALA A 104 -16.93 -5.80 6.85
N GLU A 105 -16.56 -5.62 5.59
CA GLU A 105 -15.84 -6.65 4.83
C GLU A 105 -14.43 -6.85 5.35
N LEU A 106 -13.73 -5.78 5.70
CA LEU A 106 -12.40 -5.86 6.30
C LEU A 106 -12.41 -6.73 7.57
N VAL A 107 -13.41 -6.54 8.43
CA VAL A 107 -13.60 -7.35 9.66
C VAL A 107 -13.94 -8.80 9.31
N LYS A 108 -14.79 -9.04 8.30
CA LYS A 108 -15.12 -10.39 7.83
C LYS A 108 -13.89 -11.10 7.27
N ILE A 109 -13.07 -10.44 6.47
CA ILE A 109 -11.81 -10.99 5.93
C ILE A 109 -10.89 -11.42 7.08
N LYS A 110 -10.72 -10.58 8.11
CA LYS A 110 -9.92 -10.93 9.29
C LYS A 110 -10.46 -12.17 10.01
N LYS A 111 -11.78 -12.26 10.16
CA LYS A 111 -12.44 -13.43 10.77
C LYS A 111 -12.20 -14.70 9.95
N LEU A 112 -12.45 -14.66 8.63
CA LEU A 112 -12.22 -15.80 7.72
C LEU A 112 -10.76 -16.25 7.75
N ARG A 113 -9.82 -15.30 7.67
CA ARG A 113 -8.38 -15.59 7.75
C ARG A 113 -8.03 -16.39 9.01
N ASN A 114 -8.54 -15.96 10.16
CA ASN A 114 -8.24 -16.63 11.43
C ASN A 114 -8.92 -17.99 11.56
N GLN A 115 -10.19 -18.08 11.17
CA GLN A 115 -10.97 -19.34 11.25
C GLN A 115 -10.44 -20.43 10.31
N LEU A 116 -10.01 -20.04 9.11
CA LEU A 116 -9.57 -20.97 8.07
C LEU A 116 -8.04 -21.06 7.95
N SER A 117 -7.29 -20.37 8.83
CA SER A 117 -5.83 -20.31 8.82
C SER A 117 -5.29 -19.90 7.45
N LEU A 118 -5.90 -18.88 6.83
CA LEU A 118 -5.47 -18.38 5.52
C LEU A 118 -4.17 -17.61 5.65
N GLN A 119 -3.31 -17.72 4.66
CA GLN A 119 -2.13 -16.90 4.49
C GLN A 119 -2.43 -15.79 3.47
N ILE A 120 -2.47 -14.56 3.91
CA ILE A 120 -2.86 -13.41 3.08
C ILE A 120 -1.75 -12.35 3.10
N PHE A 121 -1.17 -12.10 1.95
CA PHE A 121 -0.25 -10.99 1.71
C PHE A 121 -1.01 -9.83 1.06
N ILE A 122 -0.84 -8.63 1.58
CA ILE A 122 -1.39 -7.42 0.98
C ILE A 122 -0.27 -6.70 0.23
N ASN A 123 -0.55 -6.22 -0.97
CA ASN A 123 0.46 -5.59 -1.80
C ASN A 123 0.78 -4.15 -1.38
N PHE A 124 1.26 -3.99 -0.15
CA PHE A 124 1.94 -2.77 0.30
C PHE A 124 3.44 -2.86 -0.01
N GLN A 125 3.77 -2.87 -1.30
CA GLN A 125 5.13 -3.14 -1.78
C GLN A 125 6.20 -2.21 -1.22
N TRP A 126 5.87 -0.95 -0.93
CA TRP A 126 6.86 0.02 -0.43
C TRP A 126 7.41 -0.35 0.94
N SER A 127 6.59 -0.93 1.80
CA SER A 127 7.02 -1.42 3.12
C SER A 127 7.98 -2.60 3.07
N TYR A 128 8.08 -3.26 1.91
CA TYR A 128 9.04 -4.34 1.65
C TYR A 128 10.22 -3.89 0.78
N SER A 129 10.19 -2.66 0.25
CA SER A 129 11.22 -2.16 -0.65
C SER A 129 12.55 -1.91 0.06
N SER A 130 13.59 -1.70 -0.72
CA SER A 130 14.91 -1.30 -0.21
C SER A 130 14.93 0.10 0.41
N LEU A 131 13.89 0.90 0.14
CA LEU A 131 13.72 2.25 0.68
C LEU A 131 13.88 2.29 2.21
N PHE A 132 13.20 1.38 2.92
CA PHE A 132 13.26 1.31 4.37
C PHE A 132 14.71 1.16 4.87
N ARG A 133 15.42 0.17 4.34
CA ARG A 133 16.83 -0.08 4.70
C ARG A 133 17.74 1.09 4.32
N SER A 134 17.51 1.66 3.17
CA SER A 134 18.31 2.81 2.69
C SER A 134 18.12 4.03 3.57
N LEU A 135 16.90 4.29 4.04
CA LEU A 135 16.64 5.38 4.99
C LEU A 135 17.31 5.16 6.33
N GLU A 136 17.30 3.93 6.87
CA GLU A 136 18.00 3.62 8.12
C GLU A 136 19.53 3.81 7.98
N ILE A 137 20.12 3.30 6.89
CA ILE A 137 21.54 3.48 6.60
C ILE A 137 21.88 4.97 6.49
N THR A 138 21.05 5.74 5.78
CA THR A 138 21.22 7.17 5.58
C THR A 138 21.10 7.95 6.89
N ARG A 139 20.09 7.64 7.70
CA ARG A 139 19.88 8.21 9.03
C ARG A 139 21.13 8.05 9.90
N ASN A 140 21.67 6.84 9.94
CA ASN A 140 22.85 6.52 10.75
C ASN A 140 24.12 7.18 10.20
N LYS A 141 24.34 7.13 8.87
CA LYS A 141 25.49 7.73 8.20
C LYS A 141 25.61 9.24 8.45
N PHE A 142 24.49 9.95 8.38
CA PHE A 142 24.44 11.40 8.55
C PHE A 142 24.04 11.83 9.96
N LYS A 143 23.88 10.89 10.90
CA LYS A 143 23.50 11.16 12.30
C LYS A 143 22.26 12.06 12.39
N LEU A 144 21.22 11.74 11.62
CA LEU A 144 20.05 12.60 11.46
C LEU A 144 19.14 12.64 12.70
N GLY A 145 19.38 11.81 13.71
CA GLY A 145 18.54 11.73 14.91
C GLY A 145 17.25 10.95 14.69
N GLU A 146 16.24 11.21 15.52
CA GLU A 146 14.93 10.57 15.41
C GLU A 146 14.11 11.16 14.26
N MET A 147 13.23 10.35 13.69
CA MET A 147 12.28 10.78 12.67
C MET A 147 11.13 11.53 13.33
N VAL A 148 10.84 12.74 12.87
CA VAL A 148 9.83 13.65 13.45
C VAL A 148 8.57 13.69 12.61
N SER A 149 8.71 13.84 11.28
CA SER A 149 7.53 13.86 10.41
C SER A 149 7.85 13.39 8.99
N ILE A 150 6.80 13.00 8.30
CA ILE A 150 6.82 12.64 6.88
C ILE A 150 5.81 13.54 6.18
N ASN A 151 6.25 14.28 5.16
CA ASN A 151 5.39 15.12 4.34
C ASN A 151 5.41 14.63 2.91
N VAL A 152 4.24 14.45 2.32
CA VAL A 152 4.07 14.01 0.94
C VAL A 152 3.23 15.03 0.20
N THR A 153 3.79 15.59 -0.85
CA THR A 153 3.08 16.51 -1.73
C THR A 153 3.10 15.97 -3.16
N GLY A 154 2.05 16.25 -3.93
CA GLY A 154 2.01 15.79 -5.32
C GLY A 154 0.84 16.36 -6.08
N GLY A 155 0.85 16.13 -7.38
CA GLY A 155 -0.21 16.47 -8.29
C GLY A 155 -1.35 15.44 -8.28
N ALA A 156 -1.96 15.23 -9.44
CA ALA A 156 -3.12 14.36 -9.66
C ALA A 156 -2.89 12.89 -9.22
N LYS A 157 -2.85 12.69 -7.93
CA LYS A 157 -2.76 11.38 -7.24
C LYS A 157 -4.00 11.17 -6.39
N CYS A 158 -4.35 9.91 -6.16
CA CYS A 158 -5.50 9.55 -5.32
C CYS A 158 -5.03 9.16 -3.93
N ILE A 159 -5.60 9.76 -2.90
CA ILE A 159 -5.27 9.41 -1.50
C ILE A 159 -5.65 7.95 -1.22
N ALA A 160 -6.75 7.44 -1.76
CA ALA A 160 -7.17 6.07 -1.54
C ALA A 160 -6.23 5.02 -2.15
N THR A 161 -5.66 5.31 -3.31
CA THR A 161 -4.84 4.32 -4.03
C THR A 161 -3.33 4.57 -3.92
N ASN A 162 -2.93 5.83 -3.76
CA ASN A 162 -1.52 6.21 -3.59
C ASN A 162 -1.22 6.58 -2.13
N GLY A 163 -2.09 7.37 -1.49
CA GLY A 163 -1.87 7.84 -0.12
C GLY A 163 -1.78 6.71 0.90
N ILE A 164 -2.57 5.66 0.72
CA ILE A 164 -2.55 4.48 1.60
C ILE A 164 -1.17 3.78 1.65
N HIS A 165 -0.37 3.84 0.57
CA HIS A 165 1.00 3.31 0.59
C HIS A 165 1.93 4.13 1.50
N TYR A 166 1.77 5.46 1.50
CA TYR A 166 2.54 6.32 2.40
C TYR A 166 2.13 6.12 3.86
N LEU A 167 0.85 5.88 4.13
CA LEU A 167 0.36 5.56 5.48
C LEU A 167 0.99 4.24 5.98
N ASP A 168 0.92 3.17 5.19
CA ASP A 168 1.52 1.88 5.55
C ASP A 168 3.05 1.98 5.73
N LEU A 169 3.72 2.70 4.83
CA LEU A 169 5.16 2.97 4.94
C LEU A 169 5.49 3.76 6.22
N SER A 170 4.70 4.79 6.55
CA SER A 170 4.92 5.61 7.74
C SER A 170 4.69 4.83 9.02
N ASN A 171 3.65 3.98 9.09
CA ASN A 171 3.42 3.09 10.22
C ASN A 171 4.64 2.20 10.49
N LYS A 172 5.27 1.72 9.42
CA LYS A 172 6.49 0.92 9.52
C LYS A 172 7.72 1.75 9.89
N LEU A 173 7.90 2.94 9.32
CA LEU A 173 9.04 3.82 9.60
C LEU A 173 9.02 4.34 11.03
N PHE A 174 7.86 4.71 11.55
CA PHE A 174 7.67 5.12 12.94
C PHE A 174 7.60 3.94 13.91
N ASN A 175 7.41 2.71 13.38
CA ASN A 175 7.19 1.47 14.16
C ASN A 175 6.01 1.59 15.13
N GLU A 176 4.97 2.31 14.74
CA GLU A 176 3.74 2.53 15.51
C GLU A 176 2.56 2.86 14.58
N ASN A 177 1.34 2.67 15.07
CA ASN A 177 0.14 3.13 14.36
C ASN A 177 -0.24 4.54 14.83
N PRO A 178 -0.92 5.34 14.00
CA PRO A 178 -1.37 6.67 14.39
C PRO A 178 -2.43 6.60 15.49
N ILE A 179 -2.51 7.67 16.29
CA ILE A 179 -3.48 7.82 17.39
C ILE A 179 -4.66 8.71 17.00
N LYS A 180 -4.53 9.47 15.92
CA LYS A 180 -5.57 10.39 15.43
C LYS A 180 -5.37 10.67 13.95
N THR A 181 -6.46 10.95 13.24
CA THR A 181 -6.41 11.47 11.87
C THR A 181 -7.35 12.65 11.68
N PHE A 182 -6.96 13.54 10.78
CA PHE A 182 -7.78 14.64 10.26
C PHE A 182 -7.62 14.72 8.76
N SER A 183 -8.69 15.00 8.02
CA SER A 183 -8.61 15.13 6.58
C SER A 183 -9.71 16.00 5.99
N ASP A 184 -9.40 16.60 4.87
CA ASP A 184 -10.33 17.29 3.96
C ASP A 184 -10.11 16.74 2.56
N LEU A 185 -11.04 15.91 2.11
CA LEU A 185 -10.95 15.17 0.86
C LEU A 185 -12.09 15.57 -0.07
N TYR A 186 -11.78 15.65 -1.34
CA TYR A 186 -12.75 15.92 -2.38
C TYR A 186 -12.61 14.94 -3.54
N ASN A 187 -13.73 14.68 -4.25
CA ASN A 187 -13.68 13.88 -5.46
C ASN A 187 -13.09 14.69 -6.60
N SER A 188 -12.01 14.18 -7.17
CA SER A 188 -11.26 14.83 -8.24
C SER A 188 -12.02 14.81 -9.57
N ARG A 189 -12.04 15.94 -10.27
CA ARG A 189 -12.52 16.01 -11.66
C ARG A 189 -11.59 15.28 -12.65
N LEU A 190 -10.32 15.14 -12.31
CA LEU A 190 -9.31 14.45 -13.12
C LEU A 190 -9.21 12.98 -12.71
N ASN A 191 -10.32 12.23 -12.83
CA ASN A 191 -10.33 10.81 -12.56
C ASN A 191 -9.87 10.03 -13.80
N PRO A 192 -8.67 9.42 -13.78
CA PRO A 192 -8.20 8.59 -14.89
C PRO A 192 -8.83 7.19 -14.90
N ARG A 193 -9.67 6.90 -13.92
CA ARG A 193 -10.40 5.65 -13.78
C ARG A 193 -11.85 5.81 -14.23
N GLN A 194 -12.63 4.75 -14.12
CA GLN A 194 -14.05 4.80 -14.44
C GLN A 194 -14.80 5.75 -13.49
N SER A 195 -15.82 6.43 -14.00
CA SER A 195 -16.59 7.45 -13.29
C SER A 195 -17.22 6.98 -11.98
N ASP A 196 -17.44 5.68 -11.83
CA ASP A 196 -18.10 5.07 -10.66
C ASP A 196 -17.23 4.99 -9.42
N PHE A 197 -15.91 5.23 -9.57
CA PHE A 197 -14.98 5.20 -8.46
C PHE A 197 -14.57 6.59 -8.02
N LEU A 198 -14.47 6.78 -6.71
CA LEU A 198 -13.94 8.01 -6.14
C LEU A 198 -12.43 8.11 -6.40
N PHE A 199 -12.03 9.21 -6.98
CA PHE A 199 -10.62 9.59 -7.12
C PHE A 199 -10.33 10.75 -6.17
N LEU A 200 -9.97 10.43 -4.93
CA LEU A 200 -9.87 11.38 -3.84
C LEU A 200 -8.57 12.16 -3.87
N GLY A 201 -8.68 13.47 -4.08
CA GLY A 201 -7.63 14.45 -3.79
C GLY A 201 -7.88 15.14 -2.44
N GLY A 202 -7.01 16.08 -2.07
CA GLY A 202 -7.11 16.84 -0.83
C GLY A 202 -5.98 16.59 0.14
N SER A 203 -6.24 16.84 1.42
CA SER A 203 -5.24 16.75 2.48
C SER A 203 -5.64 15.75 3.55
N ALA A 204 -4.66 15.03 4.08
CA ALA A 204 -4.85 14.12 5.20
C ALA A 204 -3.62 14.16 6.12
N THR A 205 -3.88 14.18 7.43
CA THR A 205 -2.86 14.17 8.47
C THR A 205 -3.14 13.01 9.43
N TRP A 206 -2.11 12.24 9.71
CA TRP A 206 -2.11 11.23 10.78
C TRP A 206 -1.12 11.65 11.85
N VAL A 207 -1.58 11.63 13.09
CA VAL A 207 -0.81 11.97 14.27
C VAL A 207 -0.39 10.69 14.97
N TYR A 208 0.88 10.57 15.25
CA TYR A 208 1.48 9.46 16.01
C TYR A 208 1.86 9.92 17.41
N SER A 209 2.41 9.02 18.23
CA SER A 209 2.91 9.38 19.55
C SER A 209 4.07 10.39 19.45
N LYS A 210 4.38 11.08 20.54
CA LYS A 210 5.48 12.03 20.62
C LYS A 210 5.47 13.11 19.52
N ASN A 211 4.26 13.55 19.12
CA ASN A 211 4.07 14.59 18.11
C ASN A 211 4.74 14.29 16.75
N LYS A 212 4.77 13.02 16.34
CA LYS A 212 5.16 12.67 14.98
C LYS A 212 3.96 12.75 14.04
N TYR A 213 4.20 13.06 12.77
CA TYR A 213 3.13 13.31 11.81
C TYR A 213 3.44 12.66 10.46
N LEU A 214 2.39 12.14 9.82
CA LEU A 214 2.34 11.96 8.37
C LEU A 214 1.37 12.98 7.81
N ASN A 215 1.82 13.80 6.87
CA ASN A 215 0.98 14.74 6.13
C ASN A 215 1.01 14.39 4.64
N ILE A 216 -0.16 14.28 4.02
CA ILE A 216 -0.30 14.06 2.58
C ILE A 216 -1.16 15.18 2.01
N ASN A 217 -0.70 15.78 0.91
CA ASN A 217 -1.45 16.75 0.13
C ASN A 217 -1.35 16.42 -1.35
N PHE A 218 -2.48 16.04 -1.96
CA PHE A 218 -2.59 15.75 -3.37
C PHE A 218 -3.56 16.74 -4.03
N SER A 219 -3.02 17.59 -4.90
CA SER A 219 -3.77 18.65 -5.56
C SER A 219 -4.11 18.28 -7.01
N ASN A 220 -5.39 18.41 -7.36
CA ASN A 220 -5.87 18.21 -8.73
C ASN A 220 -5.37 19.25 -9.74
N GLY A 221 -4.99 20.41 -9.27
CA GLY A 221 -4.48 21.49 -10.12
C GLY A 221 -3.08 21.27 -10.64
N SER A 222 -2.37 20.24 -10.16
CA SER A 222 -0.99 19.98 -10.52
C SER A 222 -0.80 18.58 -11.12
N ARG A 223 0.12 18.47 -12.08
CA ARG A 223 0.58 17.19 -12.65
C ARG A 223 1.98 16.81 -12.19
N ILE A 224 2.52 17.52 -11.21
CA ILE A 224 3.86 17.24 -10.67
C ILE A 224 3.85 15.86 -10.00
N SER A 225 4.94 15.10 -10.16
CA SER A 225 5.15 13.84 -9.45
C SER A 225 5.14 14.06 -7.92
N SER A 226 4.85 13.03 -7.17
CA SER A 226 4.88 13.14 -5.71
C SER A 226 6.32 13.28 -5.20
N ARG A 227 6.49 14.16 -4.22
CA ARG A 227 7.70 14.37 -3.44
C ARG A 227 7.42 13.98 -2.00
N MET A 228 8.32 13.21 -1.39
CA MET A 228 8.27 12.82 0.01
C MET A 228 9.45 13.44 0.75
N GLU A 229 9.17 14.13 1.82
CA GLU A 229 10.16 14.67 2.74
C GLU A 229 10.05 13.97 4.08
N ILE A 230 11.15 13.40 4.54
CA ILE A 230 11.26 12.76 5.84
C ILE A 230 12.11 13.67 6.70
N ILE A 231 11.49 14.27 7.72
CA ILE A 231 12.11 15.22 8.62
C ILE A 231 12.64 14.47 9.84
N PHE A 232 13.88 14.66 10.14
CA PHE A 232 14.59 14.18 11.31
C PHE A 232 14.98 15.33 12.22
N GLU A 233 15.41 15.04 13.44
CA GLU A 233 15.88 16.07 14.39
C GLU A 233 16.97 16.96 13.79
N PHE A 234 17.88 16.39 12.99
CA PHE A 234 19.08 17.08 12.47
C PHE A 234 19.16 17.08 10.94
N GLY A 235 18.07 16.84 10.23
CA GLY A 235 18.10 16.91 8.78
C GLY A 235 16.82 16.47 8.12
N VAL A 236 16.83 16.48 6.80
CA VAL A 236 15.71 16.09 5.94
C VAL A 236 16.21 15.18 4.83
N ALA A 237 15.53 14.07 4.63
CA ALA A 237 15.65 13.24 3.43
C ALA A 237 14.53 13.62 2.45
N VAL A 238 14.88 14.04 1.26
CA VAL A 238 13.94 14.40 0.20
C VAL A 238 14.00 13.35 -0.89
N ILE A 239 12.86 12.75 -1.19
CA ILE A 239 12.70 11.71 -2.21
C ILE A 239 11.76 12.22 -3.29
N GLU A 240 12.26 12.25 -4.51
CA GLU A 240 11.51 12.67 -5.70
C GLU A 240 11.84 11.72 -6.85
N GLY A 241 10.89 10.89 -7.22
CA GLY A 241 11.15 9.77 -8.13
C GLY A 241 12.27 8.87 -7.57
N ASP A 242 13.33 8.67 -8.36
CA ASP A 242 14.51 7.89 -7.97
C ASP A 242 15.60 8.74 -7.28
N ALA A 243 15.38 10.05 -7.14
CA ALA A 243 16.35 10.93 -6.53
C ALA A 243 16.17 11.00 -5.01
N LEU A 244 17.27 10.92 -4.28
CA LEU A 244 17.34 11.20 -2.85
C LEU A 244 18.31 12.33 -2.61
N SER A 245 17.86 13.36 -1.93
CA SER A 245 18.70 14.45 -1.44
C SER A 245 18.66 14.45 0.09
N ILE A 246 19.82 14.63 0.70
CA ILE A 246 19.94 14.78 2.16
C ILE A 246 20.37 16.20 2.48
N ILE A 247 19.54 16.87 3.24
CA ILE A 247 19.83 18.18 3.80
C ILE A 247 19.99 17.96 5.31
N TYR A 248 21.11 18.32 5.89
CA TYR A 248 21.34 18.14 7.31
C TYR A 248 21.96 19.36 7.97
N ILE A 249 21.80 19.43 9.28
CA ILE A 249 22.41 20.44 10.13
C ILE A 249 23.65 19.82 10.72
N ASN A 250 24.81 20.43 10.49
CA ASN A 250 26.06 19.98 11.11
C ASN A 250 26.13 20.49 12.53
N LYS A 251 25.40 19.81 13.42
CA LYS A 251 25.38 20.17 14.82
C LYS A 251 25.24 18.99 15.76
N THR A 252 25.97 19.09 16.83
CA THR A 252 26.32 17.93 17.64
C THR A 252 25.92 18.04 19.10
N SER A 253 25.38 19.15 19.59
CA SER A 253 24.99 19.25 20.99
C SER A 253 23.54 19.69 21.20
N LEU A 254 22.82 18.89 22.01
CA LEU A 254 21.49 19.22 22.52
C LEU A 254 21.48 20.52 23.33
N ASP A 255 22.59 20.94 23.90
CA ASP A 255 22.69 22.15 24.72
C ASP A 255 22.52 23.43 23.92
N ASP A 256 22.76 23.39 22.63
CA ASP A 256 22.53 24.51 21.75
C ASP A 256 21.03 24.79 21.48
N TYR A 257 20.15 23.78 21.65
CA TYR A 257 18.70 24.00 21.61
C TYR A 257 18.14 24.79 22.79
N LYS A 258 18.88 24.83 23.88
CA LYS A 258 18.50 25.57 25.11
C LYS A 258 18.81 27.06 25.00
N SER A 259 19.49 27.50 23.95
CA SER A 259 19.80 28.91 23.72
C SER A 259 18.64 29.59 22.97
N PRO A 260 17.89 30.50 23.58
CA PRO A 260 16.76 31.19 22.93
C PRO A 260 17.17 32.09 21.76
N THR A 261 18.47 32.31 21.56
CA THR A 261 19.02 33.21 20.55
C THR A 261 19.44 32.52 19.25
N LYS A 262 19.41 31.18 19.18
CA LYS A 262 19.81 30.42 17.98
C LYS A 262 18.68 29.49 17.54
N THR A 263 17.68 30.05 16.92
CA THR A 263 16.50 29.32 16.42
C THR A 263 16.74 28.63 15.08
N PHE A 264 17.74 29.05 14.31
CA PHE A 264 17.99 28.51 12.96
C PHE A 264 19.49 28.22 12.76
N TYR A 265 19.78 27.02 12.28
CA TYR A 265 21.12 26.63 11.89
C TYR A 265 21.22 26.57 10.37
N PRO A 266 22.29 27.06 9.76
CA PRO A 266 22.47 26.95 8.32
C PRO A 266 22.54 25.46 7.94
N SER A 267 21.59 25.03 7.12
CA SER A 267 21.58 23.70 6.55
C SER A 267 22.61 23.58 5.43
N LYS A 268 23.28 22.45 5.33
CA LYS A 268 24.17 22.11 4.21
C LYS A 268 23.59 20.91 3.48
N THR A 269 23.58 20.97 2.14
CA THR A 269 23.30 19.79 1.33
C THR A 269 24.48 18.84 1.46
N ALA A 270 24.26 17.72 2.14
CA ALA A 270 25.29 16.73 2.38
C ALA A 270 25.44 15.75 1.23
N PHE A 271 24.34 15.49 0.53
CA PHE A 271 24.28 14.49 -0.51
C PHE A 271 23.17 14.85 -1.50
N SER A 272 23.49 14.77 -2.77
CA SER A 272 22.52 14.82 -3.86
C SER A 272 22.87 13.70 -4.83
N GLY A 273 21.97 12.78 -5.07
CA GLY A 273 22.21 11.67 -5.97
C GLY A 273 21.20 10.53 -5.81
N ARG A 274 21.39 9.44 -6.54
CA ARG A 274 20.59 8.24 -6.35
C ARG A 274 21.14 7.46 -5.17
N ALA A 275 20.44 7.46 -4.05
CA ALA A 275 20.84 6.65 -2.89
C ALA A 275 20.29 5.23 -2.95
N PHE A 276 19.20 5.03 -3.67
CA PHE A 276 18.59 3.72 -3.96
C PHE A 276 17.72 3.87 -5.21
N THR A 277 17.56 2.81 -5.96
CA THR A 277 16.54 2.75 -7.00
C THR A 277 15.18 2.64 -6.33
N TYR A 278 14.46 3.73 -6.26
CA TYR A 278 13.04 3.77 -5.94
C TYR A 278 12.26 3.38 -7.21
N SER A 279 12.64 2.24 -7.78
CA SER A 279 11.96 1.70 -8.95
C SER A 279 10.61 1.16 -8.51
N ASP A 280 9.60 2.04 -8.40
CA ASP A 280 8.17 1.71 -8.24
C ASP A 280 7.82 0.63 -7.19
N GLY A 281 8.69 0.37 -6.21
CA GLY A 281 8.52 -0.69 -5.23
C GLY A 281 8.67 -2.11 -5.80
N THR A 282 9.20 -2.26 -7.03
CA THR A 282 9.35 -3.57 -7.69
C THR A 282 10.13 -4.57 -6.85
N ASP A 283 11.17 -4.13 -6.15
CA ASP A 283 11.95 -4.99 -5.25
C ASP A 283 11.13 -5.45 -4.03
N GLY A 284 10.23 -4.60 -3.54
CA GLY A 284 9.28 -4.96 -2.48
C GLY A 284 8.24 -5.98 -2.97
N LEU A 285 7.73 -5.79 -4.18
CA LEU A 285 6.81 -6.72 -4.81
C LEU A 285 7.47 -8.10 -5.03
N ASN A 286 8.73 -8.13 -5.47
CA ASN A 286 9.52 -9.37 -5.59
C ASN A 286 9.63 -10.12 -4.26
N LYS A 287 9.87 -9.41 -3.16
CA LYS A 287 9.93 -10.02 -1.82
C LYS A 287 8.59 -10.59 -1.39
N ILE A 288 7.48 -9.92 -1.70
CA ILE A 288 6.12 -10.43 -1.44
C ILE A 288 5.89 -11.71 -2.25
N HIS A 289 6.20 -11.71 -3.56
CA HIS A 289 6.03 -12.87 -4.42
C HIS A 289 6.91 -14.06 -3.99
N ALA A 290 8.14 -13.82 -3.60
CA ALA A 290 9.03 -14.87 -3.10
C ALA A 290 8.47 -15.54 -1.84
N LYS A 291 7.94 -14.74 -0.89
CA LYS A 291 7.28 -15.27 0.31
C LYS A 291 6.01 -16.04 -0.02
N PHE A 292 5.16 -15.49 -0.86
CA PHE A 292 3.91 -16.08 -1.31
C PHE A 292 4.12 -17.43 -2.02
N SER A 293 5.14 -17.52 -2.86
CA SER A 293 5.47 -18.71 -3.65
C SER A 293 6.29 -19.76 -2.86
N SER A 294 6.73 -19.43 -1.63
CA SER A 294 7.51 -20.34 -0.80
C SER A 294 6.74 -21.63 -0.48
N ASN A 295 7.44 -22.75 -0.34
CA ASN A 295 6.86 -23.99 0.19
C ASN A 295 6.65 -23.93 1.71
N GLN A 296 7.35 -23.02 2.39
CA GLN A 296 7.23 -22.80 3.82
C GLN A 296 6.08 -21.84 4.12
N ILE A 297 5.45 -22.00 5.28
CA ILE A 297 4.49 -21.03 5.81
C ILE A 297 5.30 -19.89 6.42
N LEU A 298 5.42 -18.80 5.67
CA LEU A 298 6.10 -17.59 6.12
C LEU A 298 5.09 -16.59 6.69
N LYS A 299 5.53 -15.77 7.65
CA LYS A 299 4.67 -14.69 8.20
C LYS A 299 4.22 -13.76 7.06
N ASP A 300 2.91 -13.60 6.92
CA ASP A 300 2.29 -12.60 6.03
C ASP A 300 2.27 -11.20 6.71
N ASN A 301 1.83 -10.20 5.98
CA ASN A 301 1.71 -8.82 6.47
C ASN A 301 0.26 -8.41 6.76
N PHE A 302 -0.65 -9.36 6.84
CA PHE A 302 -2.07 -9.04 6.92
C PHE A 302 -2.44 -8.17 8.12
N ASN A 303 -1.88 -8.43 9.29
CA ASN A 303 -2.27 -7.68 10.51
C ASN A 303 -1.82 -6.22 10.43
N GLU A 304 -0.61 -5.97 9.96
CA GLU A 304 -0.07 -4.64 9.75
C GLU A 304 -0.90 -3.89 8.69
N SER A 305 -1.17 -4.54 7.56
CA SER A 305 -1.96 -3.99 6.46
C SER A 305 -3.44 -3.79 6.82
N TYR A 306 -4.00 -4.65 7.67
CA TYR A 306 -5.34 -4.48 8.23
C TYR A 306 -5.44 -3.18 9.03
N ASN A 307 -4.46 -2.90 9.88
CA ASN A 307 -4.42 -1.68 10.66
C ASN A 307 -4.30 -0.46 9.73
N SER A 308 -3.35 -0.46 8.80
CA SER A 308 -3.19 0.63 7.82
C SER A 308 -4.48 0.88 7.02
N THR A 309 -5.21 -0.18 6.65
CA THR A 309 -6.50 -0.05 5.94
C THR A 309 -7.58 0.53 6.85
N LEU A 310 -7.64 0.11 8.12
CA LEU A 310 -8.59 0.64 9.10
C LEU A 310 -8.32 2.12 9.42
N ASP A 311 -7.05 2.50 9.57
CA ASP A 311 -6.61 3.88 9.78
C ASP A 311 -6.95 4.75 8.56
N PHE A 312 -6.88 4.18 7.36
CA PHE A 312 -7.34 4.84 6.14
C PHE A 312 -8.86 5.06 6.13
N PHE A 313 -9.68 4.10 6.57
CA PHE A 313 -11.12 4.31 6.72
C PHE A 313 -11.44 5.41 7.72
N ALA A 314 -10.68 5.55 8.79
CA ALA A 314 -10.83 6.65 9.73
C ALA A 314 -10.60 8.01 9.05
N THR A 315 -9.71 8.08 8.08
CA THR A 315 -9.47 9.29 7.27
C THR A 315 -10.70 9.64 6.42
N LEU A 316 -11.34 8.66 5.78
CA LEU A 316 -12.59 8.89 5.06
C LEU A 316 -13.73 9.37 5.99
N ILE A 317 -13.80 8.80 7.18
CA ILE A 317 -14.77 9.22 8.21
C ILE A 317 -14.48 10.65 8.68
N SER A 318 -13.22 10.99 8.89
CA SER A 318 -12.78 12.33 9.30
C SER A 318 -13.21 13.38 8.29
N SER A 319 -12.95 13.17 7.02
CA SER A 319 -13.36 14.06 5.93
C SER A 319 -14.89 14.21 5.87
N HIS A 320 -15.62 13.08 5.98
CA HIS A 320 -17.09 13.11 5.94
C HIS A 320 -17.69 13.87 7.13
N LYS A 321 -17.03 13.86 8.29
CA LYS A 321 -17.47 14.54 9.51
C LYS A 321 -16.99 15.99 9.61
N GLY A 322 -15.99 16.39 8.84
CA GLY A 322 -15.27 17.66 9.01
C GLY A 322 -14.57 17.80 10.37
N SER A 323 -14.17 16.69 11.00
CA SER A 323 -13.54 16.69 12.31
C SER A 323 -12.57 15.53 12.49
N SER A 324 -11.61 15.66 13.41
CA SER A 324 -10.66 14.60 13.71
C SER A 324 -11.33 13.31 14.21
N VAL A 325 -10.68 12.20 13.96
CA VAL A 325 -11.08 10.86 14.40
C VAL A 325 -9.95 10.24 15.20
N ASP A 326 -10.25 9.79 16.42
CA ASP A 326 -9.30 9.08 17.26
C ASP A 326 -9.09 7.65 16.77
N LEU A 327 -7.87 7.15 16.92
CA LEU A 327 -7.44 5.82 16.53
C LEU A 327 -6.95 5.02 17.77
N PRO A 328 -7.07 3.69 17.76
CA PRO A 328 -7.74 2.88 16.73
C PRO A 328 -9.25 3.13 16.69
N LEU A 329 -9.87 2.91 15.53
CA LEU A 329 -11.31 3.09 15.35
C LEU A 329 -12.13 2.27 16.37
N ARG A 330 -12.90 2.95 17.22
CA ARG A 330 -13.89 2.31 18.11
C ARG A 330 -15.16 2.09 17.30
N LEU A 331 -15.28 0.93 16.70
CA LEU A 331 -16.36 0.58 15.75
C LEU A 331 -17.78 0.88 16.25
N PRO A 332 -18.17 0.65 17.53
CA PRO A 332 -19.50 1.03 18.02
C PRO A 332 -19.80 2.52 17.86
N ARG A 333 -18.80 3.41 18.05
CA ARG A 333 -18.95 4.87 17.87
C ARG A 333 -19.18 5.26 16.41
N TYR A 334 -18.72 4.45 15.46
CA TYR A 334 -18.79 4.71 14.03
C TYR A 334 -19.67 3.69 13.29
N SER A 335 -20.66 3.11 13.97
CA SER A 335 -21.55 2.06 13.46
C SER A 335 -22.22 2.42 12.12
N LYS A 336 -22.59 3.70 11.92
CA LYS A 336 -23.19 4.18 10.67
C LYS A 336 -22.27 4.07 9.45
N PHE A 337 -20.96 3.99 9.66
CA PHE A 337 -19.97 3.81 8.58
C PHE A 337 -19.55 2.35 8.42
N TYR A 338 -19.98 1.46 9.29
CA TYR A 338 -19.53 0.08 9.30
C TYR A 338 -19.84 -0.65 8.00
N PHE A 339 -21.05 -0.50 7.48
CA PHE A 339 -21.50 -1.12 6.23
C PHE A 339 -21.35 -0.22 5.01
N LYS A 340 -20.85 1.00 5.17
CA LYS A 340 -20.72 1.92 4.05
C LYS A 340 -19.70 1.39 3.05
N LYS A 341 -20.12 1.31 1.78
CA LYS A 341 -19.24 1.13 0.64
C LYS A 341 -18.72 2.49 0.20
N TRP A 342 -17.41 2.61 0.06
CA TRP A 342 -16.78 3.89 -0.27
C TRP A 342 -16.48 4.04 -1.77
N ASN A 343 -16.68 2.97 -2.56
CA ASN A 343 -16.40 2.93 -4.00
C ASN A 343 -14.99 3.45 -4.34
N ILE A 344 -14.02 3.05 -3.56
CA ILE A 344 -12.61 3.37 -3.77
C ILE A 344 -11.91 2.21 -4.48
N SER A 345 -11.04 2.55 -5.42
CA SER A 345 -10.32 1.57 -6.24
C SER A 345 -8.87 1.97 -6.45
#